data_b896294cf538669d8955b2d5eaa78db1
#
_entry.id   b896294cf538669d8955b2d5eaa78db1
#
_cell.length_a   1.000
_cell.length_b   1.000
_cell.length_c   1.000
_cell.angle_alpha   90.00
_cell.angle_beta   90.00
_cell.angle_gamma   90.00
#
_symmetry.space_group_name_H-M   'P 1'
#
loop_
_entity.id
_entity.type
_entity.pdbx_description
1 polymer ?
#
loop_
_entity_poly.entity_id
_entity_poly.type
_entity_poly.pdbx_seq_one_letter_code
_entity_poly.pdbx_strand_id
1 'polypeptide(L)'
;MKLHVPQELYLKIAAVFLAVVVWFVAGADINKSQTDTVERFITAGVEVVGAPSEFTVETRPREVEVRVRGQKHLVEPLDGGKVRASVSVAGRGEGEYAARVQVSAPEGIQVVEIIPESIGVKMDAI
;
A
#
# COMPACT_ATOMS: atom_id res chain seq x y z
N MET A 1 -11.62 16.75 -62.53
CA MET A 1 -12.32 17.13 -61.33
C MET A 1 -11.30 17.34 -60.19
N LYS A 2 -11.20 18.53 -59.73
CA LYS A 2 -10.26 18.81 -58.62
C LYS A 2 -10.93 18.42 -57.33
N LEU A 3 -10.34 17.47 -56.65
CA LEU A 3 -10.66 17.19 -55.29
C LEU A 3 -10.07 18.30 -54.42
N HIS A 4 -10.83 19.36 -54.31
CA HIS A 4 -10.44 20.47 -53.44
C HIS A 4 -11.10 20.28 -52.09
N VAL A 5 -10.29 19.86 -51.12
CA VAL A 5 -10.73 19.78 -49.76
C VAL A 5 -10.68 21.19 -49.16
N PRO A 6 -11.83 21.77 -48.78
CA PRO A 6 -11.82 23.11 -48.20
C PRO A 6 -11.01 23.13 -46.94
N GLN A 7 -10.29 24.19 -46.71
CA GLN A 7 -9.51 24.39 -45.50
C GLN A 7 -10.39 24.29 -44.25
N GLU A 8 -11.64 24.70 -44.36
CA GLU A 8 -12.63 24.57 -43.29
C GLU A 8 -12.91 23.14 -42.90
N LEU A 9 -12.85 22.21 -43.85
CA LEU A 9 -13.05 20.78 -43.58
C LEU A 9 -11.92 20.22 -42.72
N TYR A 10 -10.68 20.61 -42.96
CA TYR A 10 -9.55 20.24 -42.13
C TYR A 10 -9.70 20.75 -40.69
N LEU A 11 -10.14 21.99 -40.58
CA LEU A 11 -10.38 22.60 -39.26
C LEU A 11 -11.50 21.87 -38.49
N LYS A 12 -12.54 21.47 -39.18
CA LYS A 12 -13.64 20.69 -38.58
C LYS A 12 -13.19 19.31 -38.14
N ILE A 13 -12.43 18.63 -38.96
CA ILE A 13 -11.89 17.30 -38.63
C ILE A 13 -10.94 17.40 -37.45
N ALA A 14 -10.06 18.38 -37.43
CA ALA A 14 -9.13 18.61 -36.33
C ALA A 14 -9.87 18.93 -35.03
N ALA A 15 -10.94 19.73 -35.09
CA ALA A 15 -11.76 20.05 -33.93
C ALA A 15 -12.45 18.83 -33.36
N VAL A 16 -13.01 17.98 -34.20
CA VAL A 16 -13.66 16.72 -33.77
C VAL A 16 -12.63 15.77 -33.16
N PHE A 17 -11.48 15.64 -33.80
CA PHE A 17 -10.41 14.78 -33.28
C PHE A 17 -9.93 15.26 -31.89
N LEU A 18 -9.71 16.56 -31.75
CA LEU A 18 -9.32 17.16 -30.49
C LEU A 18 -10.37 16.94 -29.41
N ALA A 19 -11.65 17.10 -29.75
CA ALA A 19 -12.76 16.86 -28.83
C ALA A 19 -12.79 15.42 -28.33
N VAL A 20 -12.55 14.45 -29.22
CA VAL A 20 -12.50 13.02 -28.87
C VAL A 20 -11.32 12.75 -27.93
N VAL A 21 -10.15 13.32 -28.19
CA VAL A 21 -8.98 13.17 -27.34
C VAL A 21 -9.24 13.76 -25.95
N VAL A 22 -9.79 14.96 -25.89
CA VAL A 22 -10.13 15.62 -24.61
C VAL A 22 -11.16 14.80 -23.85
N TRP A 23 -12.19 14.29 -24.52
CA TRP A 23 -13.20 13.45 -23.92
C TRP A 23 -12.59 12.16 -23.34
N PHE A 24 -11.67 11.54 -24.06
CA PHE A 24 -11.00 10.32 -23.62
C PHE A 24 -10.15 10.55 -22.37
N VAL A 25 -9.38 11.65 -22.36
CA VAL A 25 -8.55 12.01 -21.20
C VAL A 25 -9.42 12.37 -20.01
N ALA A 26 -10.47 13.16 -20.21
CA ALA A 26 -11.39 13.54 -19.14
C ALA A 26 -12.12 12.32 -18.58
N GLY A 27 -12.51 11.38 -19.44
CA GLY A 27 -13.13 10.12 -19.03
C GLY A 27 -12.20 9.28 -18.16
N ALA A 28 -10.90 9.24 -18.48
CA ALA A 28 -9.90 8.54 -17.68
C ALA A 28 -9.73 9.19 -16.29
N ASP A 29 -9.72 10.51 -16.23
CA ASP A 29 -9.62 11.24 -14.95
C ASP A 29 -10.88 11.03 -14.09
N ILE A 30 -12.05 11.03 -14.68
CA ILE A 30 -13.31 10.76 -13.97
C ILE A 30 -13.29 9.36 -13.38
N ASN A 31 -12.80 8.37 -14.11
CA ASN A 31 -12.70 7.00 -13.61
C ASN A 31 -11.75 6.91 -12.41
N LYS A 32 -10.67 7.67 -12.41
CA LYS A 32 -9.75 7.73 -11.25
C LYS A 32 -10.42 8.39 -10.05
N SER A 33 -11.24 9.40 -10.25
CA SER A 33 -11.90 10.09 -9.15
C SER A 33 -13.08 9.30 -8.56
N GLN A 34 -13.66 8.37 -9.31
CA GLN A 34 -14.73 7.50 -8.80
C GLN A 34 -14.23 6.43 -7.85
N THR A 35 -12.98 6.01 -7.99
CA THR A 35 -12.35 5.14 -7.02
C THR A 35 -11.59 6.01 -6.02
N ASP A 36 -12.26 6.42 -4.94
CA ASP A 36 -11.63 7.15 -3.83
C ASP A 36 -10.62 6.25 -3.13
N THR A 37 -9.56 5.92 -3.85
CA THR A 37 -8.46 5.12 -3.32
C THR A 37 -7.43 6.06 -2.75
N VAL A 38 -7.14 5.89 -1.47
CA VAL A 38 -6.15 6.69 -0.75
C VAL A 38 -5.08 5.78 -0.17
N GLU A 39 -3.90 6.33 -0.02
CA GLU A 39 -2.79 5.67 0.66
C GLU A 39 -2.51 6.39 1.97
N ARG A 40 -2.17 5.62 2.99
CA ARG A 40 -1.87 6.16 4.30
C ARG A 40 -0.77 5.35 4.96
N PHE A 41 0.09 6.04 5.70
CA PHE A 41 1.06 5.39 6.57
C PHE A 41 0.45 5.19 7.95
N ILE A 42 0.55 3.97 8.45
CA ILE A 42 0.05 3.60 9.78
C ILE A 42 1.21 2.98 10.54
N THR A 43 1.41 3.45 11.76
CA THR A 43 2.39 2.85 12.68
C THR A 43 1.74 1.68 13.39
N ALA A 44 2.31 0.50 13.22
CA ALA A 44 1.82 -0.72 13.86
C ALA A 44 2.87 -1.29 14.80
N GLY A 45 2.44 -1.67 16.00
CA GLY A 45 3.31 -2.35 16.94
C GLY A 45 3.61 -3.76 16.49
N VAL A 46 4.85 -4.20 16.65
CA VAL A 46 5.28 -5.54 16.27
C VAL A 46 5.02 -6.52 17.41
N GLU A 47 4.27 -7.59 17.10
CA GLU A 47 4.04 -8.69 18.02
C GLU A 47 4.99 -9.85 17.67
N VAL A 48 5.48 -10.51 18.69
CA VAL A 48 6.33 -11.70 18.52
C VAL A 48 5.48 -12.94 18.66
N VAL A 49 5.54 -13.80 17.64
CA VAL A 49 4.75 -15.04 17.59
C VAL A 49 5.69 -16.24 17.64
N GLY A 50 5.29 -17.24 18.39
CA GLY A 50 6.01 -18.52 18.48
C GLY A 50 7.20 -18.50 19.42
N ALA A 51 7.35 -17.47 20.26
CA ALA A 51 8.41 -17.42 21.25
C ALA A 51 8.12 -18.41 22.41
N PRO A 52 9.07 -19.27 22.74
CA PRO A 52 8.96 -20.09 23.95
C PRO A 52 8.97 -19.21 25.21
N SER A 53 8.26 -19.63 26.23
CA SER A 53 8.20 -18.90 27.50
C SER A 53 9.54 -18.82 28.24
N GLU A 54 10.49 -19.64 27.83
CA GLU A 54 11.84 -19.70 28.40
C GLU A 54 12.76 -18.58 27.91
N PHE A 55 12.31 -17.80 26.91
CA PHE A 55 13.12 -16.77 26.30
C PHE A 55 12.53 -15.39 26.52
N THR A 56 13.41 -14.41 26.72
CA THR A 56 13.07 -13.01 26.63
C THR A 56 13.35 -12.54 25.21
N VAL A 57 12.36 -11.92 24.59
CA VAL A 57 12.46 -11.48 23.20
C VAL A 57 12.39 -9.97 23.13
N GLU A 58 13.40 -9.36 22.49
CA GLU A 58 13.42 -7.94 22.21
C GLU A 58 13.42 -7.74 20.69
N THR A 59 12.64 -6.80 20.24
CA THR A 59 12.59 -6.41 18.82
C THR A 59 13.01 -4.96 18.67
N ARG A 60 13.78 -4.67 17.63
CA ARG A 60 14.20 -3.31 17.28
C ARG A 60 14.09 -3.09 15.78
N PRO A 61 13.26 -2.12 15.34
CA PRO A 61 12.35 -1.29 16.13
C PRO A 61 11.16 -2.10 16.67
N ARG A 62 10.46 -1.55 17.64
CA ARG A 62 9.25 -2.17 18.20
C ARG A 62 8.01 -1.89 17.37
N GLU A 63 8.10 -0.90 16.51
CA GLU A 63 7.01 -0.45 15.65
C GLU A 63 7.51 -0.37 14.22
N VAL A 64 6.61 -0.62 13.28
CA VAL A 64 6.89 -0.50 11.86
C VAL A 64 5.86 0.42 11.22
N GLU A 65 6.27 1.10 10.16
CA GLU A 65 5.35 1.88 9.35
C GLU A 65 4.82 1.00 8.22
N VAL A 66 3.51 0.97 8.09
CA VAL A 66 2.82 0.20 7.06
C VAL A 66 2.11 1.18 6.15
N ARG A 67 2.45 1.11 4.88
CA ARG A 67 1.74 1.87 3.87
C ARG A 67 0.57 1.04 3.37
N VAL A 68 -0.63 1.54 3.59
CA VAL A 68 -1.86 0.87 3.21
C VAL A 68 -2.57 1.64 2.13
N ARG A 69 -3.29 0.94 1.29
CA ARG A 69 -4.07 1.49 0.20
C ARG A 69 -5.46 0.89 0.23
N GLY A 70 -6.46 1.72 0.04
CA GLY A 70 -7.84 1.25 -0.01
C GLY A 70 -8.80 2.39 -0.25
N GLN A 71 -10.07 2.09 -0.21
CA GLN A 71 -11.11 3.10 -0.33
C GLN A 71 -11.06 4.03 0.88
N LYS A 72 -11.29 5.31 0.62
CA LYS A 72 -11.18 6.37 1.63
C LYS A 72 -11.96 6.06 2.90
N HIS A 73 -13.21 5.60 2.77
CA HIS A 73 -14.05 5.28 3.92
C HIS A 73 -13.56 4.07 4.74
N LEU A 74 -12.71 3.24 4.15
CA LEU A 74 -12.08 2.11 4.84
C LEU A 74 -10.74 2.50 5.46
N VAL A 75 -10.01 3.41 4.81
CA VAL A 75 -8.66 3.83 5.25
C VAL A 75 -8.73 4.88 6.35
N GLU A 76 -9.65 5.85 6.25
CA GLU A 76 -9.76 6.92 7.24
C GLU A 76 -9.95 6.44 8.69
N PRO A 77 -10.81 5.45 8.99
CA PRO A 77 -10.97 4.99 10.35
C PRO A 77 -9.88 4.02 10.81
N LEU A 78 -8.92 3.69 9.95
CA LEU A 78 -7.84 2.78 10.35
C LEU A 78 -6.90 3.43 11.35
N ASP A 79 -6.56 2.66 12.36
CA ASP A 79 -5.52 3.00 13.32
C ASP A 79 -4.55 1.83 13.50
N GLY A 80 -3.53 2.01 14.32
CA GLY A 80 -2.53 0.97 14.56
C GLY A 80 -3.07 -0.30 15.22
N GLY A 81 -4.29 -0.25 15.75
CA GLY A 81 -4.93 -1.42 16.36
C GLY A 81 -5.60 -2.34 15.35
N LYS A 82 -5.97 -1.81 14.20
CA LYS A 82 -6.62 -2.60 13.13
C LYS A 82 -5.63 -3.23 12.18
N VAL A 83 -4.44 -2.67 12.09
CA VAL A 83 -3.34 -3.23 11.31
C VAL A 83 -2.38 -3.89 12.28
N ARG A 84 -2.11 -5.17 12.09
CA ARG A 84 -1.25 -5.94 12.97
C ARG A 84 0.03 -6.34 12.25
N ALA A 85 1.15 -6.03 12.88
CA ALA A 85 2.45 -6.47 12.41
C ALA A 85 2.98 -7.54 13.37
N SER A 86 3.55 -8.58 12.83
CA SER A 86 4.10 -9.68 13.62
C SER A 86 5.36 -10.24 13.02
N VAL A 87 6.20 -10.82 13.87
CA VAL A 87 7.36 -11.60 13.46
C VAL A 87 7.28 -12.98 14.11
N SER A 88 7.65 -13.99 13.35
CA SER A 88 7.68 -15.35 13.85
C SER A 88 9.11 -15.72 14.26
N VAL A 89 9.25 -16.21 15.48
CA VAL A 89 10.51 -16.72 16.01
C VAL A 89 10.44 -18.24 16.28
N ALA A 90 9.40 -18.87 15.77
CA ALA A 90 9.22 -20.31 15.92
C ALA A 90 10.41 -21.09 15.33
N GLY A 91 10.92 -22.05 16.08
CA GLY A 91 12.08 -22.84 15.67
C GLY A 91 13.42 -22.14 15.79
N ARG A 92 13.44 -20.91 16.29
CA ARG A 92 14.68 -20.15 16.50
C ARG A 92 15.15 -20.30 17.95
N GLY A 93 16.46 -20.34 18.11
CA GLY A 93 17.07 -20.41 19.44
C GLY A 93 17.57 -19.04 19.91
N GLU A 94 18.37 -19.08 20.99
CA GLU A 94 19.02 -17.90 21.53
C GLU A 94 19.92 -17.22 20.50
N GLY A 95 19.96 -15.91 20.50
CA GLY A 95 20.82 -15.11 19.64
C GLY A 95 20.10 -13.91 19.01
N GLU A 96 20.81 -13.23 18.13
CA GLU A 96 20.28 -12.10 17.37
C GLU A 96 20.14 -12.49 15.90
N TYR A 97 19.03 -12.13 15.30
CA TYR A 97 18.80 -12.36 13.88
C TYR A 97 17.76 -11.39 13.33
N ALA A 98 17.73 -11.27 12.03
CA ALA A 98 16.70 -10.48 11.36
C ALA A 98 15.49 -11.36 11.09
N ALA A 99 14.31 -10.85 11.44
CA ALA A 99 13.05 -11.51 11.19
C ALA A 99 12.21 -10.65 10.23
N ARG A 100 11.59 -11.30 9.28
CA ARG A 100 10.72 -10.61 8.33
C ARG A 100 9.38 -10.28 8.99
N VAL A 101 8.94 -9.04 8.81
CA VAL A 101 7.67 -8.58 9.37
C VAL A 101 6.53 -9.05 8.48
N GLN A 102 5.51 -9.63 9.11
CA GLN A 102 4.26 -9.98 8.47
C GLN A 102 3.19 -9.01 8.95
N VAL A 103 2.39 -8.52 8.03
CA VAL A 103 1.34 -7.55 8.34
C VAL A 103 -0.01 -8.12 7.93
N SER A 104 -0.95 -8.01 8.85
CA SER A 104 -2.34 -8.36 8.60
C SER A 104 -3.19 -7.08 8.64
N ALA A 105 -3.96 -6.86 7.59
CA ALA A 105 -4.85 -5.72 7.47
C ALA A 105 -6.30 -6.19 7.33
N PRO A 106 -7.28 -5.32 7.67
CA PRO A 106 -8.69 -5.65 7.47
C PRO A 106 -9.03 -5.87 6.00
N GLU A 107 -10.13 -6.54 5.76
CA GLU A 107 -10.64 -6.77 4.43
C GLU A 107 -10.88 -5.45 3.69
N GLY A 108 -10.52 -5.40 2.43
CA GLY A 108 -10.65 -4.20 1.61
C GLY A 108 -9.44 -3.26 1.68
N ILE A 109 -8.47 -3.54 2.54
CA ILE A 109 -7.24 -2.77 2.69
C ILE A 109 -6.08 -3.57 2.12
N GLN A 110 -5.31 -2.94 1.24
CA GLN A 110 -4.12 -3.53 0.65
C GLN A 110 -2.87 -2.97 1.32
N VAL A 111 -1.99 -3.85 1.75
CA VAL A 111 -0.67 -3.46 2.25
C VAL A 111 0.26 -3.29 1.05
N VAL A 112 0.78 -2.09 0.86
CA VAL A 112 1.64 -1.76 -0.29
C VAL A 112 3.10 -1.89 0.08
N GLU A 113 3.48 -1.42 1.27
CA GLU A 113 4.87 -1.38 1.71
C GLU A 113 4.94 -1.46 3.23
N ILE A 114 5.99 -2.10 3.72
CA ILE A 114 6.30 -2.19 5.15
C ILE A 114 7.71 -1.64 5.34
N ILE A 115 7.88 -0.67 6.23
CA ILE A 115 9.16 -0.03 6.51
C ILE A 115 9.48 -0.14 7.99
N PRO A 116 10.54 -0.83 8.40
CA PRO A 116 11.38 -1.73 7.62
C PRO A 116 10.71 -3.07 7.32
N GLU A 117 11.13 -3.75 6.27
CA GLU A 117 10.60 -5.09 5.92
C GLU A 117 11.06 -6.18 6.90
N SER A 118 12.22 -5.97 7.50
CA SER A 118 12.81 -6.88 8.49
C SER A 118 13.24 -6.09 9.71
N ILE A 119 13.11 -6.70 10.86
CA ILE A 119 13.52 -6.10 12.13
C ILE A 119 14.51 -7.01 12.82
N GLY A 120 15.34 -6.40 13.68
CA GLY A 120 16.25 -7.16 14.53
C GLY A 120 15.50 -7.78 15.70
N VAL A 121 15.70 -9.08 15.90
CA VAL A 121 15.13 -9.82 17.02
C VAL A 121 16.27 -10.37 17.86
N LYS A 122 16.22 -10.10 19.16
CA LYS A 122 17.16 -10.64 20.11
C LYS A 122 16.42 -11.56 21.08
N MET A 123 16.85 -12.81 21.12
CA MET A 123 16.32 -13.80 22.04
C MET A 123 17.38 -14.17 23.06
N ASP A 124 17.06 -13.97 24.32
CA ASP A 124 17.92 -14.36 25.43
C ASP A 124 17.20 -15.38 26.30
N ALA A 125 17.90 -16.40 26.76
CA ALA A 125 17.36 -17.35 27.72
C ALA A 125 17.18 -16.65 29.09
N ILE A 126 16.09 -16.95 29.72
CA ILE A 126 15.81 -16.44 31.06
C ILE A 126 16.68 -17.11 32.11
#